data_9013677c43fac240dc73ae93a3e4defc
#
_entry.id   9013677c43fac240dc73ae93a3e4defc
#
_cell.length_a   1.000
_cell.length_b   1.000
_cell.length_c   1.000
_cell.angle_alpha   90.00
_cell.angle_beta   90.00
_cell.angle_gamma   90.00
#
_symmetry.space_group_name_H-M   'P 1'
#
loop_
_entity.id
_entity.type
_entity.pdbx_description
1 polymer ?
#
loop_
_entity_poly.entity_id
_entity_poly.type
_entity_poly.pdbx_seq_one_letter_code
_entity_poly.pdbx_strand_id
1 'polypeptide(L)'
;MYDIDVNEFSGINNVITESKLDKYFDVTGRALKMCEKAMDKKSKIRLKQANDFYDMASRYYSDAGHFRKNKDHVLAFAALNYAHGWLDAGARIGLFDVHDSTLFTVDDIEDKKK
;
A
#
# COMPACT_ATOMS: atom_id res chain seq x y z
N MET A 1 -7.46 6.33 5.30
CA MET A 1 -6.36 5.40 5.58
C MET A 1 -6.90 4.01 5.82
N TYR A 2 -6.15 2.99 5.51
CA TYR A 2 -6.64 1.62 5.65
C TYR A 2 -6.88 1.22 7.10
N ASP A 3 -7.75 0.23 7.26
CA ASP A 3 -8.22 -0.22 8.57
C ASP A 3 -7.17 -1.08 9.26
N ILE A 4 -6.82 -0.72 10.49
CA ILE A 4 -5.81 -1.41 11.29
C ILE A 4 -6.46 -1.95 12.54
N ASP A 5 -6.25 -3.23 12.80
CA ASP A 5 -6.68 -3.84 14.05
C ASP A 5 -5.66 -3.52 15.14
N VAL A 6 -6.00 -2.60 16.02
CA VAL A 6 -5.09 -2.15 17.08
C VAL A 6 -5.31 -2.92 18.39
N ASN A 7 -6.26 -3.82 18.45
CA ASN A 7 -6.62 -4.52 19.67
C ASN A 7 -6.36 -6.02 19.61
N GLU A 8 -5.37 -6.42 18.81
CA GLU A 8 -5.03 -7.83 18.67
C GLU A 8 -4.60 -8.45 19.98
N PHE A 9 -3.99 -7.68 20.86
CA PHE A 9 -3.62 -8.10 22.20
C PHE A 9 -4.14 -7.09 23.20
N SER A 10 -4.74 -7.52 24.26
CA SER A 10 -5.28 -6.78 25.40
C SER A 10 -4.64 -5.43 25.67
N GLY A 11 -4.77 -4.46 24.79
CA GLY A 11 -4.28 -3.11 24.98
C GLY A 11 -2.79 -2.90 24.72
N ILE A 12 -2.02 -3.94 24.41
CA ILE A 12 -0.61 -3.82 24.06
C ILE A 12 -0.44 -4.25 22.60
N ASN A 13 0.06 -3.34 21.77
CA ASN A 13 0.23 -3.60 20.34
C ASN A 13 1.67 -3.28 19.94
N ASN A 14 2.60 -4.04 20.47
CA ASN A 14 4.04 -3.84 20.23
C ASN A 14 4.74 -5.06 19.65
N VAL A 15 3.98 -6.04 19.15
CA VAL A 15 4.51 -7.26 18.56
C VAL A 15 3.98 -7.40 17.15
N ILE A 16 4.86 -7.71 16.19
CA ILE A 16 4.47 -7.99 14.82
C ILE A 16 4.20 -9.49 14.70
N THR A 17 2.92 -9.85 14.71
CA THR A 17 2.50 -11.25 14.61
C THR A 17 2.34 -11.69 13.17
N GLU A 18 2.27 -13.02 12.95
CA GLU A 18 1.95 -13.56 11.62
C GLU A 18 0.58 -13.06 11.15
N SER A 19 -0.39 -13.01 12.06
CA SER A 19 -1.72 -12.51 11.74
C SER A 19 -1.68 -11.05 11.27
N LYS A 20 -0.89 -10.21 11.94
CA LYS A 20 -0.72 -8.82 11.54
C LYS A 20 -0.06 -8.73 10.16
N LEU A 21 0.96 -9.54 9.91
CA LEU A 21 1.61 -9.56 8.59
C LEU A 21 0.64 -10.00 7.50
N ASP A 22 -0.17 -11.04 7.75
CA ASP A 22 -1.17 -11.49 6.79
C ASP A 22 -2.08 -10.33 6.37
N LYS A 23 -2.54 -9.56 7.34
CA LYS A 23 -3.43 -8.43 7.07
C LYS A 23 -2.74 -7.37 6.21
N TYR A 24 -1.51 -7.02 6.55
CA TYR A 24 -0.79 -5.97 5.83
C TYR A 24 -0.37 -6.42 4.43
N PHE A 25 0.00 -7.69 4.26
CA PHE A 25 0.26 -8.25 2.93
C PHE A 25 -1.00 -8.19 2.07
N ASP A 26 -2.15 -8.53 2.65
CA ASP A 26 -3.42 -8.47 1.92
C ASP A 26 -3.76 -7.05 1.48
N VAL A 27 -3.66 -6.10 2.41
CA VAL A 27 -4.00 -4.69 2.12
C VAL A 27 -3.10 -4.14 1.02
N THR A 28 -1.79 -4.28 1.17
CA THR A 28 -0.85 -3.73 0.19
C THR A 28 -0.92 -4.49 -1.14
N GLY A 29 -1.14 -5.80 -1.09
CA GLY A 29 -1.31 -6.59 -2.31
C GLY A 29 -2.53 -6.16 -3.13
N ARG A 30 -3.64 -5.88 -2.45
CA ARG A 30 -4.83 -5.37 -3.13
C ARG A 30 -4.60 -3.98 -3.70
N ALA A 31 -3.92 -3.13 -2.95
CA ALA A 31 -3.58 -1.78 -3.42
C ALA A 31 -2.70 -1.83 -4.66
N LEU A 32 -1.71 -2.73 -4.70
CA LEU A 32 -0.87 -2.93 -5.88
C LEU A 32 -1.69 -3.29 -7.11
N LYS A 33 -2.62 -4.22 -6.96
CA LYS A 33 -3.46 -4.65 -8.08
C LYS A 33 -4.34 -3.52 -8.61
N MET A 34 -4.88 -2.72 -7.70
CA MET A 34 -5.71 -1.58 -8.11
C MET A 34 -4.89 -0.54 -8.86
N CYS A 35 -3.71 -0.20 -8.35
CA CYS A 35 -2.86 0.80 -8.97
C CYS A 35 -2.35 0.37 -10.35
N GLU A 36 -2.05 -0.92 -10.51
CA GLU A 36 -1.60 -1.45 -11.80
C GLU A 36 -2.59 -1.16 -12.92
N LYS A 37 -3.87 -1.22 -12.60
CA LYS A 37 -4.95 -1.04 -13.58
C LYS A 37 -5.42 0.41 -13.71
N ALA A 38 -4.87 1.31 -12.94
CA ALA A 38 -5.41 2.67 -12.82
C ALA A 38 -4.36 3.75 -13.05
N MET A 39 -3.31 3.45 -13.79
CA MET A 39 -2.25 4.42 -14.06
C MET A 39 -2.71 5.55 -14.94
N ASP A 40 -2.30 6.78 -14.59
CA ASP A 40 -2.59 7.96 -15.39
C ASP A 40 -1.87 7.89 -16.72
N LYS A 41 -2.63 7.91 -17.81
CA LYS A 41 -2.13 7.81 -19.17
C LYS A 41 -2.32 9.11 -19.97
N LYS A 42 -2.60 10.22 -19.30
CA LYS A 42 -2.85 11.49 -19.95
C LYS A 42 -1.65 12.03 -20.70
N SER A 43 -0.44 11.67 -20.27
CA SER A 43 0.78 12.03 -20.97
C SER A 43 1.82 10.93 -20.79
N LYS A 44 2.85 10.92 -21.63
CA LYS A 44 3.94 9.96 -21.52
C LYS A 44 4.68 10.13 -20.21
N ILE A 45 4.88 11.37 -19.77
CA ILE A 45 5.56 11.68 -18.51
C ILE A 45 4.77 11.13 -17.32
N ARG A 46 3.46 11.35 -17.29
CA ARG A 46 2.62 10.87 -16.21
C ARG A 46 2.64 9.35 -16.13
N LEU A 47 2.52 8.70 -17.27
CA LEU A 47 2.55 7.23 -17.30
C LEU A 47 3.90 6.71 -16.82
N LYS A 48 4.98 7.34 -17.22
CA LYS A 48 6.33 6.96 -16.78
C LYS A 48 6.48 7.10 -15.27
N GLN A 49 5.97 8.19 -14.71
CA GLN A 49 6.00 8.40 -13.26
C GLN A 49 5.15 7.37 -12.52
N ALA A 50 3.97 7.06 -13.04
CA ALA A 50 3.11 6.05 -12.43
C ALA A 50 3.79 4.68 -12.41
N ASN A 51 4.43 4.31 -13.52
CA ASN A 51 5.18 3.07 -13.59
C ASN A 51 6.35 3.04 -12.61
N ASP A 52 7.03 4.17 -12.44
CA ASP A 52 8.14 4.26 -11.49
C ASP A 52 7.68 4.05 -10.05
N PHE A 53 6.60 4.72 -9.65
CA PHE A 53 6.03 4.55 -8.31
C PHE A 53 5.56 3.13 -8.08
N TYR A 54 4.91 2.55 -9.09
CA TYR A 54 4.45 1.16 -9.01
C TYR A 54 5.62 0.19 -8.87
N ASP A 55 6.69 0.41 -9.64
CA ASP A 55 7.88 -0.43 -9.59
C ASP A 55 8.53 -0.37 -8.20
N MET A 56 8.67 0.82 -7.62
CA MET A 56 9.22 0.96 -6.27
C MET A 56 8.37 0.19 -5.25
N ALA A 57 7.06 0.36 -5.32
CA ALA A 57 6.15 -0.37 -4.42
C ALA A 57 6.29 -1.88 -4.58
N SER A 58 6.36 -2.34 -5.82
CA SER A 58 6.48 -3.78 -6.10
C SER A 58 7.77 -4.37 -5.55
N ARG A 59 8.87 -3.64 -5.65
CA ARG A 59 10.16 -4.10 -5.12
C ARG A 59 10.13 -4.24 -3.62
N TYR A 60 9.59 -3.26 -2.90
CA TYR A 60 9.50 -3.34 -1.44
C TYR A 60 8.50 -4.39 -0.99
N TYR A 61 7.43 -4.60 -1.74
CA TYR A 61 6.51 -5.69 -1.45
C TYR A 61 7.20 -7.05 -1.58
N SER A 62 8.00 -7.22 -2.62
CA SER A 62 8.80 -8.43 -2.81
C SER A 62 9.81 -8.62 -1.68
N ASP A 63 10.50 -7.54 -1.29
CA ASP A 63 11.44 -7.57 -0.16
C ASP A 63 10.74 -8.01 1.12
N ALA A 64 9.53 -7.53 1.36
CA ALA A 64 8.75 -7.91 2.53
C ALA A 64 8.54 -9.43 2.59
N GLY A 65 8.26 -10.05 1.45
CA GLY A 65 8.11 -11.49 1.36
C GLY A 65 9.38 -12.23 1.75
N HIS A 66 10.54 -11.75 1.30
CA HIS A 66 11.83 -12.33 1.66
C HIS A 66 12.11 -12.19 3.15
N PHE A 67 11.87 -11.01 3.72
CA PHE A 67 12.06 -10.80 5.15
C PHE A 67 11.17 -11.72 5.97
N ARG A 68 9.92 -11.89 5.56
CA ARG A 68 8.99 -12.78 6.24
C ARG A 68 9.50 -14.23 6.24
N LYS A 69 9.99 -14.69 5.10
CA LYS A 69 10.57 -16.04 4.98
C LYS A 69 11.70 -16.25 5.96
N ASN A 70 12.51 -15.22 6.19
CA ASN A 70 13.64 -15.27 7.09
C ASN A 70 13.25 -14.99 8.55
N LYS A 71 11.96 -14.96 8.85
CA LYS A 71 11.43 -14.70 10.19
C LYS A 71 11.76 -13.28 10.70
N ASP A 72 12.09 -12.36 9.81
CA ASP A 72 12.35 -10.98 10.16
C ASP A 72 11.05 -10.18 10.01
N HIS A 73 10.19 -10.31 11.01
CA HIS A 73 8.86 -9.72 10.98
C HIS A 73 8.90 -8.19 11.02
N VAL A 74 9.88 -7.63 11.72
CA VAL A 74 10.02 -6.18 11.84
C VAL A 74 10.36 -5.56 10.48
N LEU A 75 11.36 -6.11 9.78
CA LEU A 75 11.71 -5.62 8.46
C LEU A 75 10.61 -5.90 7.43
N ALA A 76 9.92 -7.05 7.54
CA ALA A 76 8.80 -7.34 6.65
C ALA A 76 7.71 -6.27 6.79
N PHE A 77 7.35 -5.95 8.03
CA PHE A 77 6.33 -4.94 8.30
C PHE A 77 6.76 -3.55 7.79
N ALA A 78 8.01 -3.18 8.04
CA ALA A 78 8.55 -1.91 7.57
C ALA A 78 8.51 -1.82 6.06
N ALA A 79 8.91 -2.87 5.36
CA ALA A 79 8.90 -2.91 3.90
C ALA A 79 7.48 -2.82 3.34
N LEU A 80 6.51 -3.47 3.98
CA LEU A 80 5.11 -3.38 3.55
C LEU A 80 4.58 -1.95 3.66
N ASN A 81 4.88 -1.28 4.76
CA ASN A 81 4.42 0.09 4.96
C ASN A 81 5.10 1.04 3.98
N TYR A 82 6.36 0.80 3.67
CA TYR A 82 7.08 1.63 2.70
C TYR A 82 6.51 1.41 1.29
N ALA A 83 6.25 0.16 0.93
CA ALA A 83 5.61 -0.15 -0.35
C ALA A 83 4.26 0.55 -0.48
N HIS A 84 3.45 0.45 0.57
CA HIS A 84 2.13 1.08 0.58
C HIS A 84 2.24 2.60 0.45
N GLY A 85 3.26 3.20 1.07
CA GLY A 85 3.52 4.63 0.98
C GLY A 85 3.76 5.11 -0.45
N TRP A 86 4.47 4.34 -1.26
CA TRP A 86 4.65 4.67 -2.68
C TRP A 86 3.33 4.69 -3.44
N LEU A 87 2.47 3.71 -3.17
CA LEU A 87 1.16 3.63 -3.81
C LEU A 87 0.26 4.78 -3.35
N ASP A 88 0.28 5.05 -2.05
CA ASP A 88 -0.55 6.08 -1.46
C ASP A 88 -0.15 7.46 -1.97
N ALA A 89 1.15 7.74 -2.03
CA ALA A 89 1.65 9.00 -2.56
C ALA A 89 1.27 9.16 -4.03
N GLY A 90 1.40 8.09 -4.82
CA GLY A 90 1.00 8.12 -6.22
C GLY A 90 -0.49 8.38 -6.40
N ALA A 91 -1.31 7.74 -5.55
CA ALA A 91 -2.75 8.00 -5.57
C ALA A 91 -3.07 9.45 -5.22
N ARG A 92 -2.37 9.99 -4.24
CA ARG A 92 -2.60 11.36 -3.77
C ARG A 92 -2.33 12.40 -4.84
N ILE A 93 -1.30 12.21 -5.66
CA ILE A 93 -0.97 13.15 -6.75
C ILE A 93 -1.60 12.75 -8.08
N GLY A 94 -2.47 11.76 -8.08
CA GLY A 94 -3.24 11.38 -9.27
C GLY A 94 -2.51 10.52 -10.28
N LEU A 95 -1.37 9.93 -9.92
CA LEU A 95 -0.69 8.97 -10.80
C LEU A 95 -1.49 7.68 -10.92
N PHE A 96 -2.24 7.34 -9.89
CA PHE A 96 -3.18 6.22 -9.88
C PHE A 96 -4.58 6.75 -9.61
N ASP A 97 -5.51 6.44 -10.49
CA ASP A 97 -6.91 6.89 -10.37
C ASP A 97 -7.67 5.90 -9.48
N VAL A 98 -7.44 5.99 -8.19
CA VAL A 98 -8.04 5.10 -7.17
C VAL A 98 -8.74 5.96 -6.12
N HIS A 99 -9.89 5.45 -5.63
CA HIS A 99 -10.76 6.23 -4.75
C HIS A 99 -11.25 5.44 -3.54
N ASP A 100 -10.59 4.35 -3.21
CA ASP A 100 -10.93 3.52 -2.07
C ASP A 100 -10.19 4.03 -0.83
N SER A 101 -10.89 4.77 0.02
CA SER A 101 -10.29 5.38 1.21
C SER A 101 -9.93 4.35 2.29
N THR A 102 -10.33 3.09 2.13
CA THR A 102 -9.88 2.04 3.04
C THR A 102 -8.49 1.55 2.69
N LEU A 103 -8.03 1.79 1.46
CA LEU A 103 -6.71 1.37 0.99
C LEU A 103 -5.76 2.54 0.76
N PHE A 104 -6.28 3.73 0.50
CA PHE A 104 -5.47 4.89 0.13
C PHE A 104 -5.90 6.13 0.90
N THR A 105 -4.96 7.06 1.07
CA THR A 105 -5.26 8.37 1.64
C THR A 105 -5.77 9.29 0.54
N VAL A 106 -6.99 9.02 0.07
CA VAL A 106 -7.67 9.77 -0.98
C VAL A 106 -9.13 9.95 -0.58
N ASP A 107 -9.79 10.92 -1.20
CA ASP A 107 -11.22 11.10 -1.01
C ASP A 107 -11.98 10.05 -1.82
N ASP A 108 -13.11 9.62 -1.32
CA ASP A 108 -14.00 8.76 -2.06
C ASP A 108 -14.60 9.54 -3.24
N ILE A 109 -15.09 8.81 -4.22
CA ILE A 109 -15.62 9.41 -5.45
C ILE A 109 -16.70 10.46 -5.16
N GLU A 110 -17.57 10.20 -4.17
CA GLU A 110 -18.63 11.15 -3.81
C GLU A 110 -18.07 12.48 -3.35
N ASP A 111 -16.94 12.49 -2.68
CA ASP A 111 -16.33 13.71 -2.16
C ASP A 111 -15.78 14.58 -3.29
N LYS A 112 -15.39 14.00 -4.39
CA LYS A 112 -14.86 14.72 -5.54
C LYS A 112 -15.91 15.55 -6.27
N LYS A 113 -17.17 15.29 -6.04
CA LYS A 113 -18.26 16.01 -6.71
C LYS A 113 -18.53 17.36 -6.09
N LYS A 114 -17.89 17.66 -5.01
CA LYS A 114 -18.06 18.98 -4.35
C LYS A 114 -17.23 20.09 -5.03
#